data_aa027b0fd69956c62c9c3162610c39e3
#
_entry.id   aa027b0fd69956c62c9c3162610c39e3
#
_cell.length_a   1.000
_cell.length_b   1.000
_cell.length_c   1.000
_cell.angle_alpha   90.00
_cell.angle_beta   90.00
_cell.angle_gamma   90.00
#
_symmetry.space_group_name_H-M   'P 1'
#
loop_
_entity.id
_entity.type
_entity.pdbx_description
1 polymer ?
#
loop_
_entity_poly.entity_id
_entity_poly.type
_entity_poly.pdbx_seq_one_letter_code
_entity_poly.pdbx_strand_id
1 'polypeptide(L)'
;MIHLRAARDDEAGTLTALCLRSKAVWGYDEEFMQACRNELTLTASVMRSSSVKVAEVDGDLAGVAQITVNGELAELSKLFVEPSLLRSGIGRALFEWAAAKARDAGAMTMVIEADPGAAGFYRRMGAIDDGAAPSRSIPGRLLPRLAFRLWLPHRGTG
;
A
#
# COMPACT_ATOMS: atom_id res chain seq x y z
N MET A 1 11.48 12.20 -12.84
CA MET A 1 11.85 12.16 -11.41
C MET A 1 10.60 11.95 -10.58
N ILE A 2 10.68 11.04 -9.62
CA ILE A 2 9.55 10.73 -8.73
C ILE A 2 9.49 11.79 -7.62
N HIS A 3 8.33 12.40 -7.45
CA HIS A 3 8.08 13.38 -6.39
C HIS A 3 6.98 12.86 -5.47
N LEU A 4 7.27 12.76 -4.17
CA LEU A 4 6.27 12.36 -3.16
C LEU A 4 5.71 13.61 -2.49
N ARG A 5 4.38 13.64 -2.34
CA ARG A 5 3.68 14.73 -1.67
C ARG A 5 2.49 14.23 -0.86
N ALA A 6 1.97 15.07 0.01
CA ALA A 6 0.75 14.77 0.73
C ALA A 6 -0.45 14.73 -0.24
N ALA A 7 -1.41 13.86 0.05
CA ALA A 7 -2.68 13.84 -0.68
C ALA A 7 -3.52 15.08 -0.33
N ARG A 8 -4.25 15.60 -1.32
CA ARG A 8 -5.22 16.68 -1.12
C ARG A 8 -6.63 16.12 -0.95
N ASP A 9 -7.45 16.77 -0.14
CA ASP A 9 -8.83 16.33 0.13
C ASP A 9 -9.66 16.21 -1.16
N ASP A 10 -9.43 17.08 -2.14
CA ASP A 10 -10.15 17.09 -3.41
C ASP A 10 -9.70 16.00 -4.39
N GLU A 11 -8.70 15.20 -4.03
CA GLU A 11 -8.17 14.13 -4.87
C GLU A 11 -8.78 12.74 -4.58
N ALA A 12 -9.66 12.62 -3.60
CA ALA A 12 -10.19 11.32 -3.17
C ALA A 12 -10.74 10.49 -4.34
N GLY A 13 -11.53 11.08 -5.20
CA GLY A 13 -12.09 10.39 -6.37
C GLY A 13 -11.03 10.00 -7.40
N THR A 14 -10.06 10.85 -7.66
CA THR A 14 -8.96 10.58 -8.59
C THR A 14 -8.05 9.46 -8.07
N LEU A 15 -7.76 9.47 -6.78
CA LEU A 15 -6.94 8.42 -6.14
C LEU A 15 -7.68 7.10 -6.11
N THR A 16 -8.97 7.09 -5.84
CA THR A 16 -9.80 5.89 -5.90
C THR A 16 -9.79 5.28 -7.31
N ALA A 17 -9.92 6.11 -8.34
CA ALA A 17 -9.86 5.66 -9.73
C ALA A 17 -8.50 5.01 -10.06
N LEU A 18 -7.40 5.58 -9.56
CA LEU A 18 -6.07 4.98 -9.72
C LEU A 18 -5.98 3.62 -9.04
N CYS A 19 -6.47 3.49 -7.81
CA CYS A 19 -6.48 2.22 -7.08
C CYS A 19 -7.24 1.14 -7.87
N LEU A 20 -8.39 1.48 -8.42
CA LEU A 20 -9.21 0.56 -9.22
C LEU A 20 -8.49 0.14 -10.51
N ARG A 21 -7.89 1.08 -11.24
CA ARG A 21 -7.12 0.75 -12.45
C ARG A 21 -5.92 -0.15 -12.14
N SER A 22 -5.20 0.15 -11.07
CA SER A 22 -4.03 -0.62 -10.65
C SER A 22 -4.39 -2.05 -10.29
N LYS A 23 -5.48 -2.25 -9.54
CA LYS A 23 -5.95 -3.59 -9.18
C LYS A 23 -6.44 -4.37 -10.40
N ALA A 24 -7.09 -3.72 -11.35
CA ALA A 24 -7.62 -4.35 -12.55
C ALA A 24 -6.54 -4.95 -13.46
N VAL A 25 -5.28 -4.53 -13.32
CA VAL A 25 -4.13 -5.06 -14.07
C VAL A 25 -3.98 -6.58 -13.90
N TRP A 26 -4.41 -7.14 -12.75
CA TRP A 26 -4.31 -8.58 -12.50
C TRP A 26 -5.34 -9.41 -13.24
N GLY A 27 -6.21 -8.79 -14.06
CA GLY A 27 -7.15 -9.50 -14.92
C GLY A 27 -8.45 -9.93 -14.25
N TYR A 28 -8.79 -9.34 -13.12
CA TYR A 28 -10.08 -9.62 -12.45
C TYR A 28 -11.26 -9.15 -13.30
N ASP A 29 -12.37 -9.90 -13.26
CA ASP A 29 -13.58 -9.53 -13.96
C ASP A 29 -14.32 -8.36 -13.30
N GLU A 30 -15.35 -7.86 -13.98
CA GLU A 30 -16.12 -6.70 -13.51
C GLU A 30 -16.84 -6.97 -12.18
N GLU A 31 -17.38 -8.16 -11.99
CA GLU A 31 -18.06 -8.54 -10.75
C GLU A 31 -17.09 -8.53 -9.57
N PHE A 32 -15.88 -9.07 -9.75
CA PHE A 32 -14.82 -9.06 -8.74
C PHE A 32 -14.42 -7.63 -8.41
N MET A 33 -14.19 -6.80 -9.42
CA MET A 33 -13.80 -5.39 -9.24
C MET A 33 -14.90 -4.61 -8.51
N GLN A 34 -16.16 -4.86 -8.82
CA GLN A 34 -17.29 -4.22 -8.14
C GLN A 34 -17.32 -4.60 -6.66
N ALA A 35 -17.08 -5.86 -6.33
CA ALA A 35 -17.02 -6.33 -4.94
C ALA A 35 -15.86 -5.66 -4.15
N CYS A 36 -14.76 -5.34 -4.80
CA CYS A 36 -13.60 -4.69 -4.17
C CYS A 36 -13.73 -3.17 -4.05
N ARG A 37 -14.72 -2.56 -4.67
CA ARG A 37 -14.81 -1.10 -4.80
C ARG A 37 -14.80 -0.36 -3.47
N ASN A 38 -15.54 -0.83 -2.47
CA ASN A 38 -15.60 -0.17 -1.16
C ASN A 38 -14.24 -0.17 -0.45
N GLU A 39 -13.53 -1.29 -0.50
CA GLU A 39 -12.21 -1.43 0.10
C GLU A 39 -11.18 -0.50 -0.56
N LEU A 40 -11.29 -0.29 -1.87
CA LEU A 40 -10.37 0.53 -2.64
C LEU A 40 -10.73 2.02 -2.62
N THR A 41 -11.89 2.38 -2.10
CA THR A 41 -12.36 3.76 -2.08
C THR A 41 -11.64 4.57 -1.01
N LEU A 42 -11.05 5.68 -1.44
CA LEU A 42 -10.53 6.71 -0.56
C LEU A 42 -11.54 7.85 -0.44
N THR A 43 -11.74 8.33 0.78
CA THR A 43 -12.55 9.52 1.06
C THR A 43 -11.68 10.55 1.77
N ALA A 44 -12.09 11.80 1.75
CA ALA A 44 -11.38 12.85 2.50
C ALA A 44 -11.29 12.51 4.00
N SER A 45 -12.34 11.92 4.57
CA SER A 45 -12.36 11.47 5.96
C SER A 45 -11.32 10.41 6.25
N VAL A 46 -11.22 9.37 5.39
CA VAL A 46 -10.23 8.30 5.52
C VAL A 46 -8.81 8.86 5.37
N MET A 47 -8.61 9.77 4.43
CA MET A 47 -7.31 10.39 4.22
C MET A 47 -6.85 11.25 5.41
N ARG A 48 -7.80 11.86 6.14
CA ARG A 48 -7.48 12.62 7.35
C ARG A 48 -7.20 11.72 8.56
N SER A 49 -7.81 10.54 8.63
CA SER A 49 -7.65 9.61 9.76
C SER A 49 -6.49 8.62 9.58
N SER A 50 -5.80 8.66 8.47
CA SER A 50 -4.65 7.82 8.14
C SER A 50 -3.55 8.65 7.50
N SER A 51 -2.40 8.03 7.20
CA SER A 51 -1.33 8.69 6.47
C SER A 51 -1.37 8.25 5.01
N VAL A 52 -1.56 9.21 4.11
CA VAL A 52 -1.63 8.96 2.67
C VAL A 52 -0.59 9.80 1.96
N LYS A 53 0.19 9.16 1.10
CA LYS A 53 1.22 9.80 0.29
C LYS A 53 0.95 9.54 -1.19
N VAL A 54 1.13 10.57 -1.99
CA VAL A 54 0.95 10.54 -3.43
C VAL A 54 2.31 10.64 -4.11
N ALA A 55 2.51 9.83 -5.14
CA ALA A 55 3.66 9.95 -6.02
C ALA A 55 3.26 10.61 -7.33
N GLU A 56 4.08 11.55 -7.80
CA GLU A 56 3.95 12.19 -9.10
C GLU A 56 5.19 11.93 -9.94
N VAL A 57 4.99 11.84 -11.24
CA VAL A 57 6.06 11.85 -12.24
C VAL A 57 5.72 12.91 -13.25
N ASP A 58 6.62 13.89 -13.43
CA ASP A 58 6.44 15.03 -14.34
C ASP A 58 5.10 15.79 -14.15
N GLY A 59 4.68 15.89 -12.88
CA GLY A 59 3.44 16.56 -12.50
C GLY A 59 2.18 15.72 -12.60
N ASP A 60 2.27 14.50 -13.12
CA ASP A 60 1.14 13.59 -13.25
C ASP A 60 1.07 12.60 -12.09
N LEU A 61 -0.16 12.27 -11.67
CA LEU A 61 -0.41 11.28 -10.63
C LEU A 61 0.11 9.91 -11.05
N ALA A 62 0.99 9.32 -10.24
CA ALA A 62 1.67 8.06 -10.58
C ALA A 62 1.42 6.94 -9.59
N GLY A 63 1.08 7.25 -8.34
CA GLY A 63 0.84 6.23 -7.34
C GLY A 63 0.35 6.80 -6.02
N VAL A 64 -0.08 5.92 -5.13
CA VAL A 64 -0.59 6.27 -3.80
C VAL A 64 -0.27 5.16 -2.81
N ALA A 65 0.04 5.55 -1.59
CA ALA A 65 0.17 4.63 -0.45
C ALA A 65 -0.61 5.14 0.74
N GLN A 66 -1.17 4.22 1.52
CA GLN A 66 -1.88 4.52 2.75
C GLN A 66 -1.39 3.60 3.86
N ILE A 67 -1.05 4.19 4.99
CA ILE A 67 -0.72 3.44 6.20
C ILE A 67 -1.58 3.89 7.38
N THR A 68 -1.86 2.96 8.27
CA THR A 68 -2.39 3.22 9.59
C THR A 68 -1.42 2.65 10.63
N VAL A 69 -1.28 3.34 11.77
CA VAL A 69 -0.39 2.88 12.84
C VAL A 69 -1.21 2.76 14.11
N ASN A 70 -1.10 1.60 14.76
CA ASN A 70 -1.74 1.32 16.04
C ASN A 70 -0.70 0.71 16.98
N GLY A 71 -0.07 1.56 17.79
CA GLY A 71 1.01 1.14 18.68
C GLY A 71 2.23 0.62 17.92
N GLU A 72 2.61 -0.62 18.19
CA GLU A 72 3.78 -1.25 17.57
C GLU A 72 3.51 -1.86 16.19
N LEU A 73 2.25 -1.86 15.76
CA LEU A 73 1.84 -2.44 14.49
C LEU A 73 1.39 -1.35 13.52
N ALA A 74 1.97 -1.34 12.34
CA ALA A 74 1.50 -0.55 11.21
C ALA A 74 0.88 -1.47 10.15
N GLU A 75 -0.08 -0.96 9.42
CA GLU A 75 -0.67 -1.66 8.27
C GLU A 75 -0.48 -0.80 7.02
N LEU A 76 0.13 -1.38 6.00
CA LEU A 76 0.16 -0.81 4.66
C LEU A 76 -1.15 -1.21 3.96
N SER A 77 -2.15 -0.36 4.07
CA SER A 77 -3.51 -0.65 3.61
C SER A 77 -3.67 -0.54 2.11
N LYS A 78 -2.91 0.36 1.47
CA LYS A 78 -2.91 0.58 0.04
C LYS A 78 -1.52 0.92 -0.45
N LEU A 79 -1.15 0.33 -1.57
CA LEU A 79 0.01 0.68 -2.37
C LEU A 79 -0.33 0.38 -3.82
N PHE A 80 -0.63 1.42 -4.58
CA PHE A 80 -1.06 1.28 -5.97
C PHE A 80 -0.25 2.23 -6.86
N VAL A 81 0.13 1.73 -8.02
CA VAL A 81 0.90 2.46 -9.03
C VAL A 81 0.10 2.50 -10.32
N GLU A 82 0.14 3.64 -11.02
CA GLU A 82 -0.49 3.76 -12.34
C GLU A 82 0.02 2.65 -13.25
N PRO A 83 -0.88 1.87 -13.90
CA PRO A 83 -0.46 0.70 -14.69
C PRO A 83 0.60 0.97 -15.76
N SER A 84 0.55 2.14 -16.39
CA SER A 84 1.52 2.54 -17.41
C SER A 84 2.92 2.81 -16.84
N LEU A 85 3.06 2.92 -15.52
CA LEU A 85 4.29 3.28 -14.84
C LEU A 85 4.81 2.19 -13.92
N LEU A 86 4.32 0.95 -14.07
CA LEU A 86 4.84 -0.19 -13.32
C LEU A 86 6.33 -0.42 -13.64
N ARG A 87 7.08 -0.90 -12.64
CA ARG A 87 8.52 -1.16 -12.71
C ARG A 87 9.41 0.08 -12.90
N SER A 88 8.90 1.26 -12.58
CA SER A 88 9.65 2.53 -12.68
C SER A 88 10.21 3.02 -11.34
N GLY A 89 10.11 2.21 -10.28
CA GLY A 89 10.61 2.57 -8.95
C GLY A 89 9.60 3.31 -8.08
N ILE A 90 8.41 3.58 -8.56
CA ILE A 90 7.36 4.29 -7.81
C ILE A 90 6.88 3.47 -6.63
N GLY A 91 6.63 2.17 -6.83
CA GLY A 91 6.22 1.28 -5.75
C GLY A 91 7.27 1.20 -4.63
N ARG A 92 8.54 1.11 -4.99
CA ARG A 92 9.66 1.14 -4.03
C ARG A 92 9.68 2.44 -3.23
N ALA A 93 9.57 3.58 -3.92
CA ALA A 93 9.59 4.89 -3.25
C ALA A 93 8.44 5.03 -2.25
N LEU A 94 7.25 4.60 -2.62
CA LEU A 94 6.08 4.61 -1.74
C LEU A 94 6.21 3.64 -0.58
N PHE A 95 6.74 2.45 -0.83
CA PHE A 95 7.00 1.47 0.23
C PHE A 95 8.02 2.00 1.25
N GLU A 96 9.11 2.58 0.78
CA GLU A 96 10.15 3.16 1.64
C GLU A 96 9.59 4.33 2.47
N TRP A 97 8.75 5.16 1.87
CA TRP A 97 8.04 6.21 2.60
C TRP A 97 7.17 5.62 3.71
N ALA A 98 6.38 4.59 3.39
CA ALA A 98 5.47 3.96 4.36
C ALA A 98 6.25 3.36 5.54
N ALA A 99 7.35 2.66 5.26
CA ALA A 99 8.20 2.07 6.28
C ALA A 99 8.83 3.15 7.19
N ALA A 100 9.32 4.24 6.61
CA ALA A 100 9.89 5.35 7.37
C ALA A 100 8.82 6.03 8.24
N LYS A 101 7.64 6.27 7.69
CA LYS A 101 6.52 6.89 8.41
C LYS A 101 6.06 6.02 9.59
N ALA A 102 5.94 4.72 9.37
CA ALA A 102 5.56 3.77 10.41
C ALA A 102 6.61 3.71 11.53
N ARG A 103 7.89 3.70 11.15
CA ARG A 103 9.02 3.71 12.11
C ARG A 103 9.01 4.99 12.94
N ASP A 104 8.83 6.13 12.32
CA ASP A 104 8.78 7.44 13.01
C ASP A 104 7.62 7.53 13.99
N ALA A 105 6.52 6.82 13.72
CA ALA A 105 5.36 6.74 14.61
C ALA A 105 5.52 5.70 15.73
N GLY A 106 6.64 4.99 15.79
CA GLY A 106 6.94 4.02 16.85
C GLY A 106 6.55 2.58 16.56
N ALA A 107 6.07 2.29 15.35
CA ALA A 107 5.75 0.91 14.98
C ALA A 107 7.02 0.07 14.86
N MET A 108 6.91 -1.19 15.22
CA MET A 108 7.99 -2.18 15.14
C MET A 108 7.87 -3.06 13.90
N THR A 109 6.65 -3.28 13.45
CA THR A 109 6.33 -4.14 12.29
C THR A 109 5.28 -3.48 11.43
N MET A 110 5.46 -3.57 10.12
CA MET A 110 4.44 -3.20 9.13
C MET A 110 3.91 -4.45 8.46
N VAL A 111 2.59 -4.65 8.49
CA VAL A 111 1.94 -5.81 7.88
C VAL A 111 1.26 -5.40 6.58
N ILE A 112 1.25 -6.33 5.64
CA ILE A 112 0.64 -6.16 4.33
C ILE A 112 -0.23 -7.39 4.05
N GLU A 113 -1.51 -7.18 3.80
CA GLU A 113 -2.40 -8.18 3.23
C GLU A 113 -2.39 -7.96 1.72
N ALA A 114 -1.60 -8.73 1.02
CA ALA A 114 -1.24 -8.44 -0.37
C ALA A 114 -2.18 -9.14 -1.36
N ASP A 115 -2.43 -8.48 -2.49
CA ASP A 115 -2.90 -9.20 -3.66
C ASP A 115 -1.88 -10.28 -4.02
N PRO A 116 -2.30 -11.53 -4.34
CA PRO A 116 -1.34 -12.60 -4.68
C PRO A 116 -0.35 -12.20 -5.78
N GLY A 117 -0.78 -11.41 -6.77
CA GLY A 117 0.09 -10.92 -7.82
C GLY A 117 1.14 -9.92 -7.34
N ALA A 118 0.88 -9.23 -6.24
CA ALA A 118 1.79 -8.22 -5.69
C ALA A 118 2.73 -8.79 -4.61
N ALA A 119 2.48 -9.98 -4.09
CA ALA A 119 3.26 -10.54 -2.98
C ALA A 119 4.77 -10.61 -3.31
N GLY A 120 5.13 -10.95 -4.53
CA GLY A 120 6.53 -10.98 -4.97
C GLY A 120 7.24 -9.64 -4.84
N PHE A 121 6.54 -8.54 -5.12
CA PHE A 121 7.07 -7.19 -4.92
C PHE A 121 7.44 -6.95 -3.46
N TYR A 122 6.54 -7.29 -2.53
CA TYR A 122 6.79 -7.07 -1.10
C TYR A 122 7.92 -7.94 -0.58
N ARG A 123 8.05 -9.18 -1.07
CA ARG A 123 9.19 -10.05 -0.74
C ARG A 123 10.51 -9.42 -1.19
N ARG A 124 10.54 -8.83 -2.39
CA ARG A 124 11.73 -8.12 -2.88
C ARG A 124 12.06 -6.89 -2.05
N MET A 125 11.07 -6.26 -1.43
CA MET A 125 11.28 -5.14 -0.50
C MET A 125 11.80 -5.60 0.86
N GLY A 126 11.82 -6.90 1.14
CA GLY A 126 12.30 -7.47 2.39
C GLY A 126 11.21 -7.95 3.34
N ALA A 127 9.95 -7.91 2.94
CA ALA A 127 8.86 -8.47 3.74
C ALA A 127 8.91 -10.00 3.72
N ILE A 128 8.51 -10.63 4.82
CA ILE A 128 8.49 -12.07 5.00
C ILE A 128 7.05 -12.57 5.08
N ASP A 129 6.80 -13.74 4.50
CA ASP A 129 5.50 -14.39 4.58
C ASP A 129 5.12 -14.64 6.05
N ASP A 130 3.89 -14.25 6.41
CA ASP A 130 3.36 -14.33 7.77
C ASP A 130 1.91 -14.85 7.74
N GLY A 131 1.70 -15.97 7.07
CA GLY A 131 0.40 -16.62 6.97
C GLY A 131 -0.52 -16.03 5.93
N ALA A 132 -1.81 -16.07 6.21
CA ALA A 132 -2.86 -15.60 5.32
C ALA A 132 -3.94 -14.86 6.11
N ALA A 133 -4.65 -13.98 5.42
CA ALA A 133 -5.75 -13.22 5.99
C ALA A 133 -6.98 -13.33 5.07
N PRO A 134 -8.20 -13.37 5.62
CA PRO A 134 -9.39 -13.39 4.79
C PRO A 134 -9.56 -12.06 4.04
N SER A 135 -9.94 -12.14 2.76
CA SER A 135 -10.30 -10.95 2.00
C SER A 135 -11.49 -10.26 2.64
N ARG A 136 -11.45 -8.93 2.72
CA ARG A 136 -12.55 -8.11 3.22
C ARG A 136 -13.64 -7.92 2.17
N SER A 137 -13.35 -8.21 0.91
CA SER A 137 -14.24 -7.97 -0.23
C SER A 137 -14.84 -9.25 -0.82
N ILE A 138 -14.07 -10.34 -0.82
CA ILE A 138 -14.45 -11.58 -1.50
C ILE A 138 -14.59 -12.70 -0.46
N PRO A 139 -15.80 -13.17 -0.15
CA PRO A 139 -16.00 -14.27 0.80
C PRO A 139 -15.23 -15.52 0.40
N GLY A 140 -14.55 -16.13 1.36
CA GLY A 140 -13.80 -17.38 1.17
C GLY A 140 -12.42 -17.22 0.53
N ARG A 141 -12.04 -16.03 0.08
CA ARG A 141 -10.72 -15.78 -0.48
C ARG A 141 -9.73 -15.45 0.64
N LEU A 142 -8.58 -16.13 0.59
CA LEU A 142 -7.45 -15.83 1.47
C LEU A 142 -6.40 -15.04 0.70
N LEU A 143 -5.84 -14.03 1.37
CA LEU A 143 -4.75 -13.22 0.84
C LEU A 143 -3.45 -13.56 1.56
N PRO A 144 -2.31 -13.59 0.86
CA PRO A 144 -1.03 -13.70 1.56
C PRO A 144 -0.82 -12.49 2.47
N ARG A 145 -0.44 -12.78 3.71
CA ARG A 145 -0.05 -11.78 4.69
C ARG A 145 1.45 -11.77 4.79
N LEU A 146 2.05 -10.59 4.75
CA LEU A 146 3.49 -10.40 4.88
C LEU A 146 3.77 -9.43 6.04
N ALA A 147 4.94 -9.56 6.63
CA ALA A 147 5.41 -8.69 7.69
C ALA A 147 6.78 -8.12 7.33
N PHE A 148 6.92 -6.81 7.51
CA PHE A 148 8.17 -6.10 7.31
C PHE A 148 8.66 -5.54 8.63
N ARG A 149 9.85 -5.95 9.06
CA ARG A 149 10.44 -5.45 10.30
C ARG A 149 10.99 -4.05 10.08
N LEU A 150 10.52 -3.12 10.90
CA LEU A 150 10.89 -1.71 10.82
C LEU A 150 12.20 -1.40 11.55
N TRP A 151 12.51 -2.19 12.57
CA TRP A 151 13.73 -2.06 13.35
C TRP A 151 14.54 -3.33 13.22
N LEU A 152 15.79 -3.20 12.78
CA LEU A 152 16.74 -4.30 12.84
C LEU A 152 17.25 -4.40 14.28
N PRO A 153 17.42 -5.61 14.86
CA PRO A 153 18.07 -5.75 16.13
C PRO A 153 19.47 -5.16 15.99
N HIS A 154 19.87 -4.28 16.95
CA HIS A 154 21.23 -3.84 17.05
C HIS A 154 22.12 -5.09 17.12
N ARG A 155 22.95 -5.30 16.11
CA ARG A 155 24.10 -6.18 16.28
C ARG A 155 24.98 -5.48 17.30
N GLY A 156 24.91 -5.95 18.55
CA GLY A 156 25.84 -5.47 19.55
C GLY A 156 27.23 -5.61 18.98
N THR A 157 27.93 -4.51 18.86
CA THR A 157 29.36 -4.54 18.67
C THR A 157 29.92 -5.09 19.98
N GLY A 158 30.12 -6.42 20.00
CA GLY A 158 30.87 -7.06 21.04
C GLY A 158 32.32 -6.64 20.96
#